data_9ccdf61fba7ac8762122c6d368cab366
#
_entry.id   9ccdf61fba7ac8762122c6d368cab366
#
_cell.length_a   1.000
_cell.length_b   1.000
_cell.length_c   1.000
_cell.angle_alpha   90.00
_cell.angle_beta   90.00
_cell.angle_gamma   90.00
#
_symmetry.space_group_name_H-M   'P 1'
#
loop_
_entity.id
_entity.type
_entity.pdbx_description
1 polymer ?
#
loop_
_entity_poly.entity_id
_entity_poly.type
_entity_poly.pdbx_seq_one_letter_code
_entity_poly.pdbx_strand_id
1 'polypeptide(L)'
;MTSELDGMDLQLLLPELVLTLGLAAIIIIPNLGDARFRIPLTSFRLPVLIGGTRFPLTRDPRLPNWIALATLSIALLASSMALLDPPSTGAVGSSLAVDQFSSLLTNLFICVLILCTLSASQRLPADPNADPPSEDDDEESETSKTSVLYDNRRQADFHILLLTLGLGMSLMAKSTHLFMLFVCIELASLSSYVLVGFHKESKQGGEAGTKYFIVGSVASAVGIYGMSLLYLWNGDLSVSGLSQSWQSMETLDPVAAAGVGMMLVAFGFKVGAAPFHLAIPDAYSGTSSMVAGVLATASKAMGFVALLRLLVTIAMPSSGPAFWFVALAAISVVTMTWGNLAALSSENPKRVFAYSSVAHAGYMLAAISAIGSGIANPEAQEMIVMAVIFHLCVLVLFKMGPFMVLSSIEREGSSHRVSGLLSLIHI
;
A
#
# COMPACT_ATOMS: atom_id res chain seq x y z
N MET A 1 31.06 -9.73 -8.21
CA MET A 1 30.47 -10.16 -9.48
C MET A 1 29.28 -9.23 -9.74
N THR A 2 29.48 -8.22 -10.55
CA THR A 2 28.40 -7.36 -11.04
C THR A 2 27.70 -8.16 -12.12
N SER A 3 26.53 -8.75 -11.82
CA SER A 3 25.62 -9.19 -12.86
C SER A 3 25.17 -7.92 -13.60
N GLU A 4 25.70 -7.71 -14.81
CA GLU A 4 25.17 -6.71 -15.71
C GLU A 4 23.67 -6.98 -15.85
N LEU A 5 22.85 -5.97 -15.63
CA LEU A 5 21.44 -6.04 -15.93
C LEU A 5 21.30 -6.18 -17.43
N ASP A 6 20.95 -7.36 -17.91
CA ASP A 6 20.70 -7.62 -19.30
C ASP A 6 19.42 -6.89 -19.75
N GLY A 7 19.34 -6.54 -21.03
CA GLY A 7 18.16 -5.87 -21.59
C GLY A 7 16.86 -6.67 -21.37
N MET A 8 16.94 -7.97 -21.13
CA MET A 8 15.84 -8.86 -20.79
C MET A 8 15.34 -8.59 -19.36
N ASP A 9 16.24 -8.31 -18.41
CA ASP A 9 15.90 -7.96 -17.01
C ASP A 9 15.09 -6.67 -16.93
N LEU A 10 15.43 -5.68 -17.78
CA LEU A 10 14.72 -4.42 -17.89
C LEU A 10 13.28 -4.59 -18.41
N GLN A 11 13.05 -5.54 -19.33
CA GLN A 11 11.70 -5.83 -19.84
C GLN A 11 10.81 -6.43 -18.75
N LEU A 12 11.36 -7.26 -17.86
CA LEU A 12 10.63 -7.86 -16.74
C LEU A 12 10.18 -6.83 -15.69
N LEU A 13 10.92 -5.74 -15.55
CA LEU A 13 10.61 -4.62 -14.66
C LEU A 13 9.90 -3.46 -15.36
N LEU A 14 9.34 -3.68 -16.54
CA LEU A 14 8.68 -2.62 -17.31
C LEU A 14 7.59 -1.87 -16.54
N PRO A 15 6.69 -2.51 -15.75
CA PRO A 15 5.71 -1.81 -14.93
C PRO A 15 6.35 -0.84 -13.92
N GLU A 16 7.41 -1.27 -13.23
CA GLU A 16 8.13 -0.46 -12.23
C GLU A 16 8.92 0.68 -12.89
N LEU A 17 9.50 0.45 -14.05
CA LEU A 17 10.17 1.50 -14.84
C LEU A 17 9.17 2.56 -15.28
N VAL A 18 7.98 2.16 -15.74
CA VAL A 18 6.90 3.10 -16.10
C VAL A 18 6.47 3.90 -14.88
N LEU A 19 6.26 3.27 -13.70
CA LEU A 19 5.91 3.96 -12.47
C LEU A 19 7.00 4.97 -12.07
N THR A 20 8.27 4.59 -12.18
CA THR A 20 9.41 5.46 -11.86
C THR A 20 9.52 6.65 -12.82
N LEU A 21 9.31 6.43 -14.12
CA LEU A 21 9.29 7.51 -15.11
C LEU A 21 8.11 8.46 -14.90
N GLY A 22 6.92 7.92 -14.58
CA GLY A 22 5.76 8.73 -14.26
C GLY A 22 5.97 9.57 -12.99
N LEU A 23 6.60 8.99 -11.95
CA LEU A 23 7.01 9.69 -10.75
C LEU A 23 7.95 10.86 -11.08
N ALA A 24 8.99 10.59 -11.87
CA ALA A 24 9.92 11.62 -12.33
C ALA A 24 9.21 12.72 -13.15
N ALA A 25 8.26 12.36 -14.00
CA ALA A 25 7.48 13.31 -14.78
C ALA A 25 6.63 14.23 -13.89
N ILE A 26 5.96 13.70 -12.87
CA ILE A 26 5.14 14.50 -11.92
C ILE A 26 6.04 15.40 -11.06
N ILE A 27 7.26 14.98 -10.72
CA ILE A 27 8.22 15.83 -9.99
C ILE A 27 8.77 16.94 -10.89
N ILE A 28 9.14 16.62 -12.12
CA ILE A 28 9.85 17.54 -13.01
C ILE A 28 8.89 18.55 -13.65
N ILE A 29 7.79 18.08 -14.24
CA ILE A 29 6.91 18.93 -15.07
C ILE A 29 6.32 20.11 -14.28
N PRO A 30 5.75 19.94 -13.09
CA PRO A 30 5.21 21.06 -12.30
C PRO A 30 6.29 22.01 -11.76
N ASN A 31 7.55 21.57 -11.70
CA ASN A 31 8.67 22.37 -11.21
C ASN A 31 9.50 23.02 -12.32
N LEU A 32 9.12 22.86 -13.59
CA LEU A 32 9.78 23.55 -14.69
C LEU A 32 9.48 25.06 -14.61
N GLY A 33 10.53 25.87 -14.48
CA GLY A 33 10.42 27.34 -14.45
C GLY A 33 10.39 27.98 -15.84
N ASP A 34 10.04 29.27 -15.89
CA ASP A 34 10.05 30.08 -17.12
C ASP A 34 11.46 30.38 -17.64
N ALA A 35 12.48 30.25 -16.80
CA ALA A 35 13.87 30.45 -17.19
C ALA A 35 14.31 29.35 -18.15
N ARG A 36 14.85 29.74 -19.30
CA ARG A 36 15.33 28.83 -20.32
C ARG A 36 16.85 28.97 -20.47
N PHE A 37 17.56 27.89 -20.23
CA PHE A 37 18.99 27.81 -20.47
C PHE A 37 19.23 27.48 -21.96
N ARG A 38 20.01 28.32 -22.63
CA ARG A 38 20.42 28.04 -23.99
C ARG A 38 21.66 27.13 -23.98
N ILE A 39 21.53 25.96 -24.59
CA ILE A 39 22.71 25.08 -24.75
C ILE A 39 23.71 25.78 -25.68
N PRO A 40 24.94 26.03 -25.26
CA PRO A 40 25.98 26.57 -26.13
C PRO A 40 26.10 25.73 -27.39
N LEU A 41 26.25 26.38 -28.57
CA LEU A 41 26.35 25.74 -29.86
C LEU A 41 25.06 25.16 -30.49
N THR A 42 23.89 25.28 -29.84
CA THR A 42 22.61 24.82 -30.38
C THR A 42 21.53 25.90 -30.29
N SER A 43 20.50 25.79 -31.15
CA SER A 43 19.30 26.64 -31.04
C SER A 43 18.32 26.14 -29.95
N PHE A 44 18.64 25.03 -29.30
CA PHE A 44 17.76 24.39 -28.34
C PHE A 44 17.80 25.10 -26.95
N ARG A 45 16.61 25.35 -26.38
CA ARG A 45 16.47 26.00 -25.07
C ARG A 45 15.82 25.02 -24.12
N LEU A 46 16.54 24.61 -23.08
CA LEU A 46 16.03 23.77 -22.01
C LEU A 46 15.39 24.64 -20.91
N PRO A 47 14.20 24.28 -20.42
CA PRO A 47 13.63 24.92 -19.23
C PRO A 47 14.50 24.58 -18.01
N VAL A 48 14.75 25.55 -17.14
CA VAL A 48 15.52 25.36 -15.91
C VAL A 48 14.56 25.01 -14.78
N LEU A 49 14.92 24.00 -13.99
CA LEU A 49 14.25 23.62 -12.75
C LEU A 49 14.42 24.73 -11.69
N ILE A 50 13.59 25.74 -11.73
CA ILE A 50 13.53 26.78 -10.69
C ILE A 50 12.09 26.84 -10.22
N GLY A 51 11.88 26.73 -8.91
CA GLY A 51 10.60 26.67 -8.22
C GLY A 51 9.47 27.40 -8.96
N GLY A 52 8.61 26.62 -9.60
CA GLY A 52 7.82 27.10 -10.71
C GLY A 52 6.52 27.79 -10.33
N THR A 53 6.56 29.08 -10.11
CA THR A 53 5.36 29.90 -9.94
C THR A 53 4.78 30.42 -11.26
N ARG A 54 5.42 30.19 -12.42
CA ARG A 54 5.06 30.87 -13.67
C ARG A 54 4.94 29.99 -14.92
N PHE A 55 4.93 28.66 -14.78
CA PHE A 55 4.85 27.81 -15.97
C PHE A 55 3.40 27.62 -16.42
N PRO A 56 3.04 27.86 -17.70
CA PRO A 56 1.66 27.76 -18.19
C PRO A 56 1.06 26.34 -18.06
N LEU A 57 1.89 25.29 -18.14
CA LEU A 57 1.47 23.89 -17.97
C LEU A 57 1.04 23.58 -16.53
N THR A 58 1.51 24.33 -15.53
CA THR A 58 1.12 24.14 -14.12
C THR A 58 -0.17 24.85 -13.74
N ARG A 59 -0.78 25.59 -14.67
CA ARG A 59 -2.06 26.25 -14.47
C ARG A 59 -3.25 25.28 -14.46
N ASP A 60 -3.10 24.10 -15.06
CA ASP A 60 -4.13 23.06 -14.98
C ASP A 60 -3.89 22.17 -13.75
N PRO A 61 -4.74 22.29 -12.70
CA PRO A 61 -4.63 21.48 -11.49
C PRO A 61 -4.84 19.97 -11.76
N ARG A 62 -5.34 19.61 -12.93
CA ARG A 62 -5.59 18.22 -13.33
C ARG A 62 -4.39 17.53 -13.99
N LEU A 63 -3.35 18.29 -14.36
CA LEU A 63 -2.20 17.72 -15.07
C LEU A 63 -1.51 16.58 -14.30
N PRO A 64 -1.16 16.71 -13.00
CA PRO A 64 -0.57 15.62 -12.23
C PRO A 64 -1.46 14.37 -12.19
N ASN A 65 -2.77 14.56 -12.09
CA ASN A 65 -3.74 13.45 -12.10
C ASN A 65 -3.75 12.72 -13.46
N TRP A 66 -3.72 13.45 -14.59
CA TRP A 66 -3.66 12.83 -15.91
C TRP A 66 -2.36 12.09 -16.16
N ILE A 67 -1.22 12.64 -15.70
CA ILE A 67 0.07 11.96 -15.79
C ILE A 67 0.05 10.67 -14.94
N ALA A 68 -0.46 10.74 -13.71
CA ALA A 68 -0.57 9.58 -12.84
C ALA A 68 -1.48 8.50 -13.45
N LEU A 69 -2.65 8.89 -13.99
CA LEU A 69 -3.58 7.96 -14.62
C LEU A 69 -2.97 7.29 -15.85
N ALA A 70 -2.31 8.06 -16.72
CA ALA A 70 -1.61 7.53 -17.90
C ALA A 70 -0.50 6.56 -17.48
N THR A 71 0.31 6.94 -16.49
CA THR A 71 1.39 6.10 -15.93
C THR A 71 0.85 4.77 -15.40
N LEU A 72 -0.18 4.82 -14.55
CA LEU A 72 -0.81 3.63 -13.97
C LEU A 72 -1.45 2.75 -15.05
N SER A 73 -2.10 3.35 -16.07
CA SER A 73 -2.70 2.60 -17.17
C SER A 73 -1.65 1.88 -18.02
N ILE A 74 -0.54 2.53 -18.34
CA ILE A 74 0.57 1.91 -19.07
C ILE A 74 1.24 0.82 -18.23
N ALA A 75 1.46 1.05 -16.94
CA ALA A 75 2.01 0.05 -16.02
C ALA A 75 1.09 -1.16 -15.88
N LEU A 76 -0.25 -0.95 -15.85
CA LEU A 76 -1.23 -2.04 -15.82
C LEU A 76 -1.15 -2.89 -17.10
N LEU A 77 -1.08 -2.26 -18.27
CA LEU A 77 -0.93 -2.96 -19.54
C LEU A 77 0.36 -3.79 -19.57
N ALA A 78 1.48 -3.20 -19.15
CA ALA A 78 2.77 -3.90 -19.10
C ALA A 78 2.73 -5.11 -18.15
N SER A 79 2.15 -4.95 -16.95
CA SER A 79 2.01 -6.04 -15.98
C SER A 79 1.00 -7.11 -16.44
N SER A 80 -0.06 -6.72 -17.16
CA SER A 80 -1.04 -7.66 -17.72
C SER A 80 -0.43 -8.51 -18.84
N MET A 81 0.49 -7.97 -19.63
CA MET A 81 1.24 -8.75 -20.63
C MET A 81 2.09 -9.82 -19.94
N ALA A 82 2.81 -9.48 -18.87
CA ALA A 82 3.58 -10.44 -18.09
C ALA A 82 2.72 -11.51 -17.38
N LEU A 83 1.46 -11.19 -17.07
CA LEU A 83 0.50 -12.14 -16.50
C LEU A 83 0.01 -13.16 -17.54
N LEU A 84 -0.24 -12.70 -18.78
CA LEU A 84 -0.77 -13.56 -19.86
C LEU A 84 0.32 -14.43 -20.51
N ASP A 85 1.53 -13.92 -20.61
CA ASP A 85 2.70 -14.61 -21.15
C ASP A 85 3.86 -14.52 -20.14
N PRO A 86 3.84 -15.41 -19.13
CA PRO A 86 4.86 -15.38 -18.07
C PRO A 86 6.23 -15.75 -18.64
N PRO A 87 7.27 -15.01 -18.27
CA PRO A 87 8.62 -15.24 -18.75
C PRO A 87 9.14 -16.61 -18.31
N SER A 88 9.84 -17.31 -19.18
CA SER A 88 10.44 -18.63 -18.92
C SER A 88 11.53 -18.60 -17.83
N THR A 89 12.19 -17.46 -17.68
CA THR A 89 13.14 -17.16 -16.61
C THR A 89 12.75 -15.80 -16.04
N GLY A 90 11.99 -15.81 -14.93
CA GLY A 90 11.50 -14.58 -14.31
C GLY A 90 12.46 -13.97 -13.29
N ALA A 91 13.68 -14.51 -13.13
CA ALA A 91 14.64 -13.98 -12.19
C ALA A 91 15.27 -12.68 -12.70
N VAL A 92 15.27 -11.65 -11.87
CA VAL A 92 15.90 -10.35 -12.12
C VAL A 92 16.95 -10.12 -11.04
N GLY A 93 18.20 -10.28 -11.40
CA GLY A 93 19.30 -10.26 -10.45
C GLY A 93 19.15 -11.38 -9.39
N SER A 94 19.59 -11.11 -8.16
CA SER A 94 19.55 -12.08 -7.05
C SER A 94 18.35 -11.91 -6.12
N SER A 95 17.55 -10.86 -6.27
CA SER A 95 16.60 -10.43 -5.24
C SER A 95 15.16 -10.27 -5.72
N LEU A 96 14.92 -10.36 -7.03
CA LEU A 96 13.61 -10.19 -7.63
C LEU A 96 13.28 -11.35 -8.56
N ALA A 97 12.01 -11.71 -8.66
CA ALA A 97 11.49 -12.62 -9.66
C ALA A 97 10.10 -12.19 -10.13
N VAL A 98 9.88 -12.29 -11.41
CA VAL A 98 8.59 -12.02 -12.05
C VAL A 98 7.93 -13.34 -12.40
N ASP A 99 6.79 -13.59 -11.80
CA ASP A 99 5.95 -14.76 -12.04
C ASP A 99 4.48 -14.35 -12.17
N GLN A 100 3.61 -15.32 -12.45
CA GLN A 100 2.16 -15.04 -12.57
C GLN A 100 1.58 -14.45 -11.28
N PHE A 101 2.03 -14.93 -10.14
CA PHE A 101 1.55 -14.48 -8.83
C PHE A 101 1.93 -13.01 -8.57
N SER A 102 3.18 -12.65 -8.78
CA SER A 102 3.65 -11.26 -8.61
C SER A 102 3.00 -10.31 -9.61
N SER A 103 2.76 -10.76 -10.86
CA SER A 103 2.07 -9.98 -11.89
C SER A 103 0.59 -9.79 -11.55
N LEU A 104 -0.10 -10.82 -11.04
CA LEU A 104 -1.48 -10.70 -10.55
C LEU A 104 -1.60 -9.68 -9.42
N LEU A 105 -0.70 -9.74 -8.45
CA LEU A 105 -0.68 -8.78 -7.34
C LEU A 105 -0.37 -7.36 -7.80
N THR A 106 0.59 -7.20 -8.70
CA THR A 106 0.92 -5.90 -9.30
C THR A 106 -0.30 -5.30 -9.99
N ASN A 107 -1.03 -6.11 -10.78
CA ASN A 107 -2.28 -5.68 -11.43
C ASN A 107 -3.33 -5.27 -10.38
N LEU A 108 -3.48 -6.04 -9.30
CA LEU A 108 -4.41 -5.73 -8.22
C LEU A 108 -4.08 -4.38 -7.57
N PHE A 109 -2.80 -4.14 -7.24
CA PHE A 109 -2.36 -2.89 -6.65
C PHE A 109 -2.58 -1.70 -7.58
N ILE A 110 -2.19 -1.83 -8.86
CA ILE A 110 -2.37 -0.76 -9.85
C ILE A 110 -3.85 -0.45 -10.08
N CYS A 111 -4.73 -1.46 -10.14
CA CYS A 111 -6.18 -1.24 -10.26
C CYS A 111 -6.74 -0.40 -9.10
N VAL A 112 -6.33 -0.70 -7.86
CA VAL A 112 -6.73 0.11 -6.68
C VAL A 112 -6.26 1.56 -6.82
N LEU A 113 -5.02 1.77 -7.27
CA LEU A 113 -4.47 3.11 -7.45
C LEU A 113 -5.15 3.87 -8.59
N ILE A 114 -5.54 3.19 -9.68
CA ILE A 114 -6.34 3.80 -10.74
C ILE A 114 -7.70 4.26 -10.21
N LEU A 115 -8.40 3.41 -9.43
CA LEU A 115 -9.68 3.79 -8.83
C LEU A 115 -9.53 5.00 -7.88
N CYS A 116 -8.44 5.03 -7.09
CA CYS A 116 -8.11 6.17 -6.25
C CYS A 116 -7.87 7.44 -7.08
N THR A 117 -7.06 7.34 -8.14
CA THR A 117 -6.72 8.46 -9.03
C THR A 117 -7.95 8.97 -9.77
N LEU A 118 -8.82 8.09 -10.27
CA LEU A 118 -10.08 8.46 -10.92
C LEU A 118 -11.01 9.24 -9.97
N SER A 119 -11.11 8.79 -8.72
CA SER A 119 -11.91 9.51 -7.73
C SER A 119 -11.31 10.86 -7.35
N ALA A 120 -9.97 11.00 -7.39
CA ALA A 120 -9.27 12.26 -7.16
C ALA A 120 -9.27 13.21 -8.38
N SER A 121 -9.85 12.81 -9.53
CA SER A 121 -9.68 13.46 -10.83
C SER A 121 -10.19 14.90 -10.93
N GLN A 122 -11.07 15.34 -10.04
CA GLN A 122 -11.65 16.69 -10.12
C GLN A 122 -11.09 17.66 -9.07
N ARG A 123 -10.73 17.18 -7.91
CA ARG A 123 -10.06 17.92 -6.80
C ARG A 123 -9.29 16.94 -5.95
N LEU A 124 -8.39 17.45 -5.10
CA LEU A 124 -7.81 16.67 -4.00
C LEU A 124 -8.93 15.99 -3.20
N PRO A 125 -8.67 14.79 -2.64
CA PRO A 125 -9.62 14.18 -1.72
C PRO A 125 -10.08 15.22 -0.69
N ALA A 126 -11.39 15.37 -0.53
CA ALA A 126 -11.95 16.35 0.37
C ALA A 126 -11.39 16.18 1.78
N ASP A 127 -11.07 17.28 2.45
CA ASP A 127 -10.79 17.26 3.88
C ASP A 127 -12.11 16.99 4.62
N PRO A 128 -12.24 15.85 5.33
CA PRO A 128 -13.47 15.51 6.04
C PRO A 128 -13.81 16.49 7.18
N ASN A 129 -12.89 17.40 7.52
CA ASN A 129 -13.06 18.35 8.59
C ASN A 129 -12.94 19.82 8.11
N ALA A 130 -12.94 20.04 6.79
CA ALA A 130 -13.00 21.38 6.24
C ALA A 130 -14.35 22.01 6.59
N ASP A 131 -14.33 23.24 7.08
CA ASP A 131 -15.55 24.03 7.21
C ASP A 131 -16.21 24.19 5.83
N PRO A 132 -17.56 24.16 5.74
CA PRO A 132 -18.24 24.42 4.49
C PRO A 132 -17.83 25.82 3.98
N PRO A 133 -17.63 25.98 2.64
CA PRO A 133 -17.27 27.28 2.08
C PRO A 133 -18.29 28.33 2.52
N SER A 134 -17.80 29.46 3.08
CA SER A 134 -18.63 30.58 3.44
C SER A 134 -19.13 31.28 2.16
N GLU A 135 -20.37 31.70 2.14
CA GLU A 135 -20.99 32.40 1.00
C GLU A 135 -20.29 33.75 0.63
N ASP A 136 -19.32 34.18 1.43
CA ASP A 136 -18.61 35.47 1.28
C ASP A 136 -17.26 35.35 0.52
N ASP A 137 -16.89 34.17 -0.03
CA ASP A 137 -15.58 33.94 -0.68
C ASP A 137 -15.51 34.45 -2.15
N ASP A 138 -16.43 35.28 -2.61
CA ASP A 138 -16.48 35.77 -4.00
C ASP A 138 -15.54 36.98 -4.30
N GLU A 139 -14.65 37.38 -3.40
CA GLU A 139 -13.65 38.38 -3.70
C GLU A 139 -12.44 37.83 -4.45
N GLU A 140 -12.32 38.16 -5.72
CA GLU A 140 -11.13 38.01 -6.59
C GLU A 140 -9.92 38.78 -6.02
N SER A 141 -9.30 38.28 -4.96
CA SER A 141 -8.10 38.88 -4.39
C SER A 141 -6.83 38.15 -4.88
N GLU A 142 -5.66 38.79 -4.76
CA GLU A 142 -4.34 38.17 -5.04
C GLU A 142 -4.09 36.89 -4.19
N THR A 143 -4.81 36.74 -3.09
CA THR A 143 -4.89 35.53 -2.30
C THR A 143 -5.41 34.31 -3.11
N SER A 144 -6.34 34.50 -4.04
CA SER A 144 -6.86 33.48 -4.93
C SER A 144 -5.77 32.86 -5.82
N LYS A 145 -4.83 33.65 -6.35
CA LYS A 145 -3.73 33.14 -7.21
C LYS A 145 -2.74 32.33 -6.42
N THR A 146 -2.47 32.69 -5.17
CA THR A 146 -1.57 31.97 -4.28
C THR A 146 -2.19 30.66 -3.83
N SER A 147 -3.50 30.61 -3.55
CA SER A 147 -4.22 29.39 -3.19
C SER A 147 -4.22 28.36 -4.33
N VAL A 148 -4.45 28.78 -5.57
CA VAL A 148 -4.42 27.92 -6.75
C VAL A 148 -3.02 27.28 -6.95
N LEU A 149 -1.95 28.02 -6.66
CA LEU A 149 -0.58 27.48 -6.76
C LEU A 149 -0.28 26.46 -5.66
N TYR A 150 -0.77 26.68 -4.45
CA TYR A 150 -0.68 25.70 -3.36
C TYR A 150 -1.46 24.42 -3.70
N ASP A 151 -2.65 24.55 -4.26
CA ASP A 151 -3.48 23.42 -4.67
C ASP A 151 -2.81 22.58 -5.76
N ASN A 152 -2.18 23.21 -6.74
CA ASN A 152 -1.47 22.51 -7.81
C ASN A 152 -0.27 21.71 -7.29
N ARG A 153 0.51 22.27 -6.36
CA ARG A 153 1.60 21.55 -5.71
C ARG A 153 1.10 20.38 -4.87
N ARG A 154 0.04 20.61 -4.13
CA ARG A 154 -0.59 19.59 -3.29
C ARG A 154 -1.13 18.42 -4.12
N GLN A 155 -1.68 18.69 -5.31
CA GLN A 155 -2.08 17.66 -6.28
C GLN A 155 -0.88 16.82 -6.74
N ALA A 156 0.23 17.46 -7.09
CA ALA A 156 1.45 16.76 -7.48
C ALA A 156 1.99 15.88 -6.35
N ASP A 157 2.09 16.43 -5.12
CA ASP A 157 2.59 15.71 -3.94
C ASP A 157 1.73 14.49 -3.62
N PHE A 158 0.41 14.59 -3.73
CA PHE A 158 -0.50 13.46 -3.54
C PHE A 158 -0.22 12.32 -4.53
N HIS A 159 -0.08 12.63 -5.81
CA HIS A 159 0.15 11.61 -6.83
C HIS A 159 1.58 11.05 -6.78
N ILE A 160 2.57 11.83 -6.37
CA ILE A 160 3.93 11.36 -6.08
C ILE A 160 3.88 10.27 -5.00
N LEU A 161 3.21 10.54 -3.88
CA LEU A 161 3.06 9.57 -2.79
C LEU A 161 2.28 8.32 -3.23
N LEU A 162 1.23 8.51 -4.04
CA LEU A 162 0.42 7.40 -4.56
C LEU A 162 1.23 6.49 -5.50
N LEU A 163 2.01 7.05 -6.43
CA LEU A 163 2.87 6.28 -7.32
C LEU A 163 4.02 5.61 -6.56
N THR A 164 4.61 6.29 -5.57
CA THR A 164 5.66 5.71 -4.71
C THR A 164 5.12 4.53 -3.90
N LEU A 165 3.89 4.65 -3.37
CA LEU A 165 3.18 3.54 -2.73
C LEU A 165 3.04 2.34 -3.70
N GLY A 166 2.59 2.60 -4.93
CA GLY A 166 2.43 1.59 -5.97
C GLY A 166 3.74 0.90 -6.35
N LEU A 167 4.81 1.68 -6.49
CA LEU A 167 6.14 1.17 -6.78
C LEU A 167 6.64 0.23 -5.67
N GLY A 168 6.52 0.63 -4.40
CA GLY A 168 6.89 -0.20 -3.26
C GLY A 168 6.10 -1.51 -3.20
N MET A 169 4.77 -1.46 -3.41
CA MET A 169 3.92 -2.66 -3.44
C MET A 169 4.26 -3.61 -4.59
N SER A 170 4.51 -3.08 -5.79
CA SER A 170 4.85 -3.87 -6.97
C SER A 170 6.21 -4.57 -6.81
N LEU A 171 7.24 -3.85 -6.37
CA LEU A 171 8.57 -4.43 -6.10
C LEU A 171 8.52 -5.46 -4.97
N MET A 172 7.74 -5.22 -3.92
CA MET A 172 7.54 -6.18 -2.83
C MET A 172 6.96 -7.50 -3.34
N ALA A 173 5.97 -7.45 -4.25
CA ALA A 173 5.37 -8.66 -4.82
C ALA A 173 6.37 -9.53 -5.57
N LYS A 174 7.40 -8.93 -6.17
CA LYS A 174 8.46 -9.59 -6.93
C LYS A 174 9.68 -10.00 -6.10
N SER A 175 9.78 -9.57 -4.83
CA SER A 175 10.96 -9.81 -3.99
C SER A 175 11.15 -11.29 -3.65
N THR A 176 12.35 -11.83 -3.89
CA THR A 176 12.80 -13.17 -3.50
C THR A 176 13.79 -13.15 -2.34
N HIS A 177 14.06 -11.97 -1.81
CA HIS A 177 14.99 -11.73 -0.71
C HIS A 177 14.29 -10.96 0.40
N LEU A 178 14.36 -11.44 1.65
CA LEU A 178 13.59 -10.89 2.77
C LEU A 178 13.93 -9.44 3.07
N PHE A 179 15.20 -9.04 2.92
CA PHE A 179 15.63 -7.64 3.07
C PHE A 179 14.98 -6.76 2.00
N MET A 180 15.02 -7.18 0.73
CA MET A 180 14.39 -6.41 -0.35
C MET A 180 12.88 -6.28 -0.16
N LEU A 181 12.22 -7.38 0.23
CA LEU A 181 10.79 -7.39 0.57
C LEU A 181 10.49 -6.34 1.64
N PHE A 182 11.30 -6.30 2.71
CA PHE A 182 11.11 -5.37 3.82
C PHE A 182 11.31 -3.90 3.39
N VAL A 183 12.37 -3.61 2.63
CA VAL A 183 12.65 -2.26 2.11
C VAL A 183 11.49 -1.77 1.22
N CYS A 184 10.95 -2.63 0.36
CA CYS A 184 9.82 -2.29 -0.50
C CYS A 184 8.54 -2.03 0.31
N ILE A 185 8.29 -2.81 1.37
CA ILE A 185 7.20 -2.56 2.32
C ILE A 185 7.38 -1.21 3.01
N GLU A 186 8.59 -0.86 3.43
CA GLU A 186 8.84 0.42 4.09
C GLU A 186 8.68 1.61 3.13
N LEU A 187 9.10 1.48 1.88
CA LEU A 187 8.84 2.48 0.85
C LEU A 187 7.33 2.77 0.69
N ALA A 188 6.53 1.71 0.58
CA ALA A 188 5.08 1.82 0.51
C ALA A 188 4.47 2.37 1.82
N SER A 189 5.03 1.98 2.97
CA SER A 189 4.54 2.38 4.29
C SER A 189 4.74 3.86 4.57
N LEU A 190 5.95 4.37 4.33
CA LEU A 190 6.26 5.79 4.51
C LEU A 190 5.34 6.65 3.66
N SER A 191 5.13 6.28 2.40
CA SER A 191 4.17 6.95 1.51
C SER A 191 2.75 6.92 2.08
N SER A 192 2.32 5.78 2.62
CA SER A 192 0.99 5.64 3.23
C SER A 192 0.82 6.46 4.51
N TYR A 193 1.86 6.58 5.35
CA TYR A 193 1.81 7.39 6.57
C TYR A 193 1.63 8.88 6.23
N VAL A 194 2.37 9.37 5.22
CA VAL A 194 2.22 10.75 4.75
C VAL A 194 0.86 10.97 4.10
N LEU A 195 0.34 10.00 3.33
CA LEU A 195 -1.01 10.08 2.74
C LEU A 195 -2.11 10.13 3.81
N VAL A 196 -1.97 9.42 4.94
CA VAL A 196 -2.93 9.49 6.05
C VAL A 196 -2.95 10.89 6.68
N GLY A 197 -1.78 11.48 6.90
CA GLY A 197 -1.64 12.83 7.43
C GLY A 197 -1.63 13.94 6.37
N PHE A 198 -2.10 13.66 5.14
CA PHE A 198 -1.95 14.57 4.01
C PHE A 198 -2.68 15.90 4.22
N HIS A 199 -3.84 15.88 4.88
CA HIS A 199 -4.60 17.06 5.30
C HIS A 199 -4.10 17.56 6.65
N LYS A 200 -2.89 18.15 6.65
CA LYS A 200 -2.22 18.63 7.87
C LYS A 200 -2.95 19.78 8.58
N GLU A 201 -3.83 20.48 7.87
CA GLU A 201 -4.68 21.55 8.40
C GLU A 201 -5.77 21.00 9.31
N SER A 202 -6.19 19.76 9.07
CA SER A 202 -7.13 19.05 9.90
C SER A 202 -6.45 18.49 11.16
N LYS A 203 -6.96 18.86 12.34
CA LYS A 203 -6.48 18.31 13.61
C LYS A 203 -6.61 16.80 13.66
N GLN A 204 -7.72 16.24 13.15
CA GLN A 204 -7.96 14.80 13.11
C GLN A 204 -7.01 14.11 12.11
N GLY A 205 -6.77 14.70 10.93
CA GLY A 205 -5.83 14.19 9.95
C GLY A 205 -4.40 14.17 10.47
N GLY A 206 -3.95 15.25 11.09
CA GLY A 206 -2.63 15.33 11.72
C GLY A 206 -2.44 14.32 12.86
N GLU A 207 -3.44 14.15 13.73
CA GLU A 207 -3.44 13.16 14.81
C GLU A 207 -3.40 11.72 14.24
N ALA A 208 -4.25 11.42 13.25
CA ALA A 208 -4.31 10.11 12.61
C ALA A 208 -2.98 9.73 11.94
N GLY A 209 -2.40 10.66 11.17
CA GLY A 209 -1.11 10.48 10.52
C GLY A 209 0.02 10.22 11.53
N THR A 210 0.07 11.01 12.60
CA THR A 210 1.06 10.85 13.67
C THR A 210 0.93 9.51 14.39
N LYS A 211 -0.28 9.12 14.79
CA LYS A 211 -0.53 7.82 15.44
C LYS A 211 -0.14 6.65 14.53
N TYR A 212 -0.55 6.72 13.26
CA TYR A 212 -0.28 5.67 12.30
C TYR A 212 1.22 5.53 12.02
N PHE A 213 1.93 6.65 11.88
CA PHE A 213 3.38 6.68 11.72
C PHE A 213 4.12 6.11 12.93
N ILE A 214 3.79 6.56 14.15
CA ILE A 214 4.49 6.12 15.37
C ILE A 214 4.32 4.61 15.57
N VAL A 215 3.09 4.11 15.53
CA VAL A 215 2.81 2.68 15.74
C VAL A 215 3.43 1.84 14.62
N GLY A 216 3.35 2.31 13.37
CA GLY A 216 3.96 1.65 12.23
C GLY A 216 5.47 1.58 12.32
N SER A 217 6.14 2.68 12.66
CA SER A 217 7.60 2.73 12.80
C SER A 217 8.12 1.84 13.93
N VAL A 218 7.40 1.77 15.07
CA VAL A 218 7.75 0.85 16.15
C VAL A 218 7.61 -0.60 15.70
N ALA A 219 6.51 -0.94 15.01
CA ALA A 219 6.31 -2.28 14.47
C ALA A 219 7.40 -2.65 13.45
N SER A 220 7.77 -1.72 12.58
CA SER A 220 8.86 -1.90 11.60
C SER A 220 10.22 -2.09 12.29
N ALA A 221 10.53 -1.34 13.34
CA ALA A 221 11.76 -1.49 14.10
C ALA A 221 11.88 -2.90 14.72
N VAL A 222 10.78 -3.41 15.27
CA VAL A 222 10.72 -4.80 15.79
C VAL A 222 10.93 -5.80 14.64
N GLY A 223 10.30 -5.58 13.48
CA GLY A 223 10.47 -6.43 12.29
C GLY A 223 11.91 -6.46 11.75
N ILE A 224 12.58 -5.29 11.68
CA ILE A 224 14.00 -5.20 11.27
C ILE A 224 14.89 -6.00 12.24
N TYR A 225 14.63 -5.86 13.54
CA TYR A 225 15.37 -6.64 14.53
C TYR A 225 15.12 -8.14 14.37
N GLY A 226 13.86 -8.56 14.11
CA GLY A 226 13.53 -9.95 13.79
C GLY A 226 14.26 -10.46 12.54
N MET A 227 14.34 -9.65 11.49
CA MET A 227 15.10 -9.98 10.29
C MET A 227 16.60 -10.10 10.57
N SER A 228 17.17 -9.27 11.43
CA SER A 228 18.58 -9.37 11.84
C SER A 228 18.87 -10.66 12.60
N LEU A 229 17.92 -11.17 13.40
CA LEU A 229 18.03 -12.47 14.05
C LEU A 229 18.00 -13.62 13.04
N LEU A 230 17.15 -13.54 12.00
CA LEU A 230 17.14 -14.53 10.93
C LEU A 230 18.45 -14.53 10.14
N TYR A 231 19.04 -13.35 9.92
CA TYR A 231 20.37 -13.25 9.31
C TYR A 231 21.47 -13.83 10.21
N LEU A 232 21.41 -13.56 11.51
CA LEU A 232 22.36 -14.12 12.49
C LEU A 232 22.28 -15.66 12.49
N TRP A 233 21.07 -16.22 12.38
CA TRP A 233 20.86 -17.66 12.37
C TRP A 233 21.34 -18.34 11.08
N ASN A 234 20.99 -17.77 9.91
CA ASN A 234 21.18 -18.44 8.61
C ASN A 234 22.35 -17.89 7.77
N GLY A 235 22.78 -16.64 8.03
CA GLY A 235 23.81 -15.96 7.22
C GLY A 235 23.35 -15.49 5.84
N ASP A 236 22.13 -15.86 5.42
CA ASP A 236 21.48 -15.44 4.17
C ASP A 236 20.01 -15.11 4.41
N LEU A 237 19.49 -14.10 3.68
CA LEU A 237 18.10 -13.69 3.74
C LEU A 237 17.32 -13.99 2.45
N SER A 238 17.87 -14.80 1.55
CA SER A 238 17.11 -15.30 0.41
C SER A 238 15.94 -16.18 0.90
N VAL A 239 14.77 -16.04 0.30
CA VAL A 239 13.58 -16.82 0.67
C VAL A 239 13.84 -18.33 0.53
N SER A 240 14.54 -18.72 -0.54
CA SER A 240 14.89 -20.12 -0.77
C SER A 240 15.91 -20.66 0.26
N GLY A 241 16.96 -19.90 0.58
CA GLY A 241 17.95 -20.28 1.58
C GLY A 241 17.35 -20.41 2.98
N LEU A 242 16.55 -19.44 3.40
CA LEU A 242 15.83 -19.49 4.68
C LEU A 242 14.87 -20.69 4.75
N SER A 243 14.11 -20.94 3.68
CA SER A 243 13.18 -22.06 3.61
C SER A 243 13.90 -23.41 3.71
N GLN A 244 15.01 -23.57 2.98
CA GLN A 244 15.81 -24.79 3.01
C GLN A 244 16.40 -25.06 4.40
N SER A 245 16.97 -24.02 5.02
CA SER A 245 17.51 -24.12 6.38
C SER A 245 16.42 -24.41 7.41
N TRP A 246 15.23 -23.83 7.24
CA TRP A 246 14.09 -24.09 8.11
C TRP A 246 13.61 -25.54 8.03
N GLN A 247 13.48 -26.07 6.82
CA GLN A 247 13.03 -27.45 6.59
C GLN A 247 14.06 -28.49 7.03
N SER A 248 15.34 -28.15 7.08
CA SER A 248 16.42 -29.03 7.52
C SER A 248 16.63 -29.06 9.04
N MET A 249 15.90 -28.19 9.80
CA MET A 249 16.01 -28.19 11.26
C MET A 249 15.39 -29.45 11.88
N GLU A 250 16.16 -30.17 12.68
CA GLU A 250 15.66 -31.29 13.50
C GLU A 250 14.92 -30.76 14.75
N THR A 251 15.40 -29.69 15.34
CA THR A 251 14.81 -29.00 16.51
C THR A 251 14.70 -27.53 16.24
N LEU A 252 13.60 -26.92 16.72
CA LEU A 252 13.35 -25.48 16.53
C LEU A 252 14.46 -24.64 17.18
N ASP A 253 15.20 -23.88 16.36
CA ASP A 253 16.20 -22.93 16.85
C ASP A 253 15.52 -21.72 17.51
N PRO A 254 15.86 -21.37 18.77
CA PRO A 254 15.24 -20.24 19.46
C PRO A 254 15.47 -18.88 18.81
N VAL A 255 16.64 -18.69 18.14
CA VAL A 255 16.95 -17.43 17.44
C VAL A 255 16.08 -17.28 16.19
N ALA A 256 15.95 -18.35 15.41
CA ALA A 256 15.09 -18.39 14.24
C ALA A 256 13.61 -18.16 14.62
N ALA A 257 13.14 -18.82 15.68
CA ALA A 257 11.78 -18.67 16.18
C ALA A 257 11.52 -17.22 16.67
N ALA A 258 12.46 -16.63 17.40
CA ALA A 258 12.36 -15.24 17.84
C ALA A 258 12.37 -14.27 16.64
N GLY A 259 13.20 -14.51 15.62
CA GLY A 259 13.24 -13.73 14.39
C GLY A 259 11.89 -13.72 13.67
N VAL A 260 11.30 -14.88 13.44
CA VAL A 260 9.95 -15.01 12.83
C VAL A 260 8.90 -14.36 13.71
N GLY A 261 8.93 -14.57 15.04
CA GLY A 261 7.99 -13.97 15.98
C GLY A 261 8.00 -12.46 15.96
N MET A 262 9.18 -11.83 15.88
CA MET A 262 9.31 -10.37 15.76
C MET A 262 8.85 -9.86 14.40
N MET A 263 9.11 -10.56 13.31
CA MET A 263 8.59 -10.18 12.00
C MET A 263 7.06 -10.31 11.93
N LEU A 264 6.46 -11.25 12.69
CA LEU A 264 5.01 -11.35 12.85
C LEU A 264 4.39 -10.08 13.47
N VAL A 265 5.10 -9.38 14.35
CA VAL A 265 4.64 -8.08 14.90
C VAL A 265 4.53 -7.05 13.79
N ALA A 266 5.56 -6.91 12.95
CA ALA A 266 5.58 -5.96 11.85
C ALA A 266 4.48 -6.25 10.81
N PHE A 267 4.38 -7.50 10.37
CA PHE A 267 3.37 -7.90 9.40
C PHE A 267 1.97 -7.95 10.01
N GLY A 268 1.85 -8.28 11.30
CA GLY A 268 0.60 -8.19 12.07
C GLY A 268 0.03 -6.78 12.08
N PHE A 269 0.86 -5.75 12.25
CA PHE A 269 0.46 -4.35 12.10
C PHE A 269 -0.04 -4.08 10.67
N LYS A 270 0.67 -4.52 9.64
CA LYS A 270 0.30 -4.29 8.23
C LYS A 270 -1.03 -4.92 7.85
N VAL A 271 -1.31 -6.15 8.30
CA VAL A 271 -2.59 -6.81 8.03
C VAL A 271 -3.71 -6.34 8.96
N GLY A 272 -3.37 -5.68 10.05
CA GLY A 272 -4.33 -5.22 11.05
C GLY A 272 -4.79 -6.31 12.02
N ALA A 273 -3.88 -7.21 12.40
CA ALA A 273 -4.13 -8.24 13.41
C ALA A 273 -4.17 -7.64 14.82
N ALA A 274 -5.04 -8.15 15.68
CA ALA A 274 -5.02 -7.81 17.09
C ALA A 274 -3.76 -8.40 17.77
N PRO A 275 -3.07 -7.68 18.68
CA PRO A 275 -3.41 -6.35 19.20
C PRO A 275 -2.85 -5.17 18.37
N PHE A 276 -2.17 -5.41 17.26
CA PHE A 276 -1.44 -4.39 16.47
C PHE A 276 -2.35 -3.47 15.64
N HIS A 277 -3.67 -3.74 15.57
CA HIS A 277 -4.66 -3.01 14.76
C HIS A 277 -5.06 -1.62 15.32
N LEU A 278 -4.63 -1.24 16.53
CA LEU A 278 -5.17 -0.10 17.27
C LEU A 278 -5.11 1.24 16.53
N ALA A 279 -4.09 1.47 15.70
CA ALA A 279 -3.95 2.69 14.91
C ALA A 279 -4.83 2.73 13.64
N ILE A 280 -5.35 1.58 13.16
CA ILE A 280 -6.05 1.49 11.88
C ILE A 280 -7.38 2.24 11.86
N PRO A 281 -8.26 2.14 12.87
CA PRO A 281 -9.53 2.85 12.87
C PRO A 281 -9.35 4.37 12.90
N ASP A 282 -8.33 4.85 13.62
CA ASP A 282 -7.99 6.28 13.68
C ASP A 282 -7.39 6.74 12.35
N ALA A 283 -6.49 5.96 11.74
CA ALA A 283 -5.93 6.25 10.43
C ALA A 283 -7.01 6.37 9.34
N TYR A 284 -7.98 5.44 9.31
CA TYR A 284 -9.05 5.47 8.30
C TYR A 284 -10.06 6.60 8.53
N SER A 285 -10.39 6.90 9.80
CA SER A 285 -11.35 7.97 10.11
C SER A 285 -10.77 9.37 9.92
N GLY A 286 -9.46 9.54 10.12
CA GLY A 286 -8.80 10.86 10.01
C GLY A 286 -8.28 11.20 8.63
N THR A 287 -8.24 10.25 7.69
CA THR A 287 -7.83 10.50 6.30
C THR A 287 -9.02 10.60 5.35
N SER A 288 -8.79 11.04 4.11
CA SER A 288 -9.83 11.01 3.07
C SER A 288 -10.30 9.58 2.80
N SER A 289 -11.57 9.41 2.44
CA SER A 289 -12.16 8.10 2.18
C SER A 289 -11.42 7.31 1.11
N MET A 290 -10.87 7.97 0.09
CA MET A 290 -10.11 7.29 -0.95
C MET A 290 -8.79 6.71 -0.45
N VAL A 291 -8.05 7.46 0.36
CA VAL A 291 -6.82 6.95 0.99
C VAL A 291 -7.15 5.80 1.94
N ALA A 292 -8.22 5.93 2.74
CA ALA A 292 -8.70 4.83 3.58
C ALA A 292 -9.03 3.58 2.76
N GLY A 293 -9.63 3.73 1.57
CA GLY A 293 -9.88 2.64 0.62
C GLY A 293 -8.60 1.94 0.16
N VAL A 294 -7.57 2.69 -0.21
CA VAL A 294 -6.25 2.14 -0.59
C VAL A 294 -5.61 1.37 0.56
N LEU A 295 -5.69 1.90 1.79
CA LEU A 295 -5.17 1.22 2.99
C LEU A 295 -5.94 -0.07 3.29
N ALA A 296 -7.27 -0.06 3.12
CA ALA A 296 -8.13 -1.20 3.39
C ALA A 296 -7.95 -2.34 2.37
N THR A 297 -7.41 -2.07 1.21
CA THR A 297 -7.30 -2.99 0.07
C THR A 297 -5.84 -3.29 -0.28
N ALA A 298 -5.18 -2.47 -1.09
CA ALA A 298 -3.85 -2.71 -1.61
C ALA A 298 -2.78 -2.82 -0.51
N SER A 299 -2.75 -1.87 0.44
CA SER A 299 -1.79 -1.91 1.55
C SER A 299 -1.97 -3.15 2.43
N LYS A 300 -3.22 -3.57 2.67
CA LYS A 300 -3.52 -4.80 3.42
C LYS A 300 -3.11 -6.05 2.64
N ALA A 301 -3.39 -6.11 1.34
CA ALA A 301 -2.97 -7.22 0.49
C ALA A 301 -1.44 -7.36 0.48
N MET A 302 -0.70 -6.25 0.40
CA MET A 302 0.76 -6.24 0.56
C MET A 302 1.20 -6.91 1.87
N GLY A 303 0.58 -6.57 2.99
CA GLY A 303 0.87 -7.17 4.30
C GLY A 303 0.61 -8.68 4.34
N PHE A 304 -0.49 -9.14 3.74
CA PHE A 304 -0.80 -10.58 3.67
C PHE A 304 0.15 -11.37 2.79
N VAL A 305 0.59 -10.81 1.67
CA VAL A 305 1.60 -11.44 0.80
C VAL A 305 2.93 -11.60 1.54
N ALA A 306 3.36 -10.59 2.28
CA ALA A 306 4.55 -10.67 3.11
C ALA A 306 4.41 -11.73 4.22
N LEU A 307 3.25 -11.79 4.85
CA LEU A 307 2.93 -12.78 5.89
C LEU A 307 2.92 -14.21 5.33
N LEU A 308 2.31 -14.43 4.16
CA LEU A 308 2.32 -15.72 3.48
C LEU A 308 3.75 -16.17 3.15
N ARG A 309 4.59 -15.27 2.62
CA ARG A 309 6.00 -15.59 2.35
C ARG A 309 6.76 -15.96 3.62
N LEU A 310 6.56 -15.23 4.71
CA LEU A 310 7.22 -15.53 5.98
C LEU A 310 6.77 -16.87 6.56
N LEU A 311 5.46 -17.09 6.66
CA LEU A 311 4.91 -18.22 7.40
C LEU A 311 4.82 -19.51 6.57
N VAL A 312 4.33 -19.38 5.32
CA VAL A 312 4.06 -20.55 4.47
C VAL A 312 5.29 -20.93 3.65
N THR A 313 6.05 -19.95 3.15
CA THR A 313 7.21 -20.26 2.31
C THR A 313 8.49 -20.46 3.13
N ILE A 314 8.76 -19.65 4.16
CA ILE A 314 10.00 -19.71 4.94
C ILE A 314 9.82 -20.58 6.17
N ALA A 315 8.91 -20.26 7.07
CA ALA A 315 8.81 -20.82 8.42
C ALA A 315 7.90 -22.06 8.52
N MET A 316 7.74 -22.79 7.43
CA MET A 316 6.96 -24.03 7.41
C MET A 316 7.88 -25.23 7.65
N PRO A 317 7.62 -26.08 8.68
CA PRO A 317 8.44 -27.26 8.95
C PRO A 317 8.22 -28.34 7.88
N SER A 318 9.19 -29.23 7.73
CA SER A 318 9.09 -30.38 6.83
C SER A 318 8.01 -31.38 7.24
N SER A 319 7.67 -31.44 8.55
CA SER A 319 6.63 -32.32 9.09
C SER A 319 6.06 -31.75 10.40
N GLY A 320 4.81 -32.08 10.70
CA GLY A 320 4.15 -31.69 11.92
C GLY A 320 3.63 -30.23 11.92
N PRO A 321 3.11 -29.77 13.06
CA PRO A 321 2.58 -28.44 13.19
C PRO A 321 3.68 -27.37 13.25
N ALA A 322 3.44 -26.24 12.62
CA ALA A 322 4.33 -25.07 12.71
C ALA A 322 4.26 -24.46 14.12
N PHE A 323 5.39 -24.00 14.65
CA PHE A 323 5.47 -23.43 16.01
C PHE A 323 4.55 -22.22 16.20
N TRP A 324 4.31 -21.44 15.14
CA TRP A 324 3.47 -20.26 15.16
C TRP A 324 1.97 -20.55 15.04
N PHE A 325 1.57 -21.81 14.77
CA PHE A 325 0.18 -22.19 14.50
C PHE A 325 -0.80 -21.75 15.59
N VAL A 326 -0.54 -22.13 16.86
CA VAL A 326 -1.45 -21.85 17.98
C VAL A 326 -1.55 -20.35 18.24
N ALA A 327 -0.42 -19.64 18.17
CA ALA A 327 -0.40 -18.19 18.35
C ALA A 327 -1.22 -17.47 17.28
N LEU A 328 -1.05 -17.86 16.00
CA LEU A 328 -1.77 -17.27 14.89
C LEU A 328 -3.28 -17.59 14.95
N ALA A 329 -3.64 -18.81 15.34
CA ALA A 329 -5.03 -19.20 15.57
C ALA A 329 -5.68 -18.34 16.66
N ALA A 330 -5.02 -18.15 17.80
CA ALA A 330 -5.51 -17.29 18.88
C ALA A 330 -5.65 -15.83 18.43
N ILE A 331 -4.63 -15.29 17.74
CA ILE A 331 -4.67 -13.93 17.16
C ILE A 331 -5.84 -13.80 16.18
N SER A 332 -6.11 -14.80 15.34
CA SER A 332 -7.21 -14.76 14.38
C SER A 332 -8.57 -14.66 15.07
N VAL A 333 -8.82 -15.46 16.10
CA VAL A 333 -10.07 -15.44 16.88
C VAL A 333 -10.26 -14.07 17.55
N VAL A 334 -9.24 -13.53 18.20
CA VAL A 334 -9.30 -12.22 18.84
C VAL A 334 -9.54 -11.13 17.78
N THR A 335 -8.87 -11.20 16.63
CA THR A 335 -9.00 -10.21 15.55
C THR A 335 -10.41 -10.20 14.96
N MET A 336 -10.98 -11.38 14.68
CA MET A 336 -12.36 -11.50 14.19
C MET A 336 -13.37 -10.94 15.18
N THR A 337 -13.27 -11.37 16.43
CA THR A 337 -14.22 -11.02 17.48
C THR A 337 -14.17 -9.52 17.77
N TRP A 338 -12.98 -8.98 17.98
CA TRP A 338 -12.79 -7.56 18.23
C TRP A 338 -13.26 -6.69 17.06
N GLY A 339 -12.88 -7.07 15.84
CA GLY A 339 -13.27 -6.32 14.62
C GLY A 339 -14.78 -6.24 14.48
N ASN A 340 -15.51 -7.36 14.67
CA ASN A 340 -16.96 -7.38 14.55
C ASN A 340 -17.67 -6.60 15.67
N LEU A 341 -17.26 -6.78 16.92
CA LEU A 341 -17.86 -6.09 18.06
C LEU A 341 -17.63 -4.58 18.00
N ALA A 342 -16.41 -4.16 17.67
CA ALA A 342 -16.07 -2.74 17.56
C ALA A 342 -16.75 -2.07 16.35
N ALA A 343 -16.99 -2.80 15.24
CA ALA A 343 -17.75 -2.29 14.11
C ALA A 343 -19.21 -1.98 14.51
N LEU A 344 -19.85 -2.88 15.29
CA LEU A 344 -21.23 -2.71 15.74
C LEU A 344 -21.41 -1.51 16.68
N SER A 345 -20.38 -1.16 17.45
CA SER A 345 -20.42 -0.04 18.39
C SER A 345 -20.04 1.31 17.79
N SER A 346 -19.65 1.34 16.51
CA SER A 346 -19.12 2.55 15.87
C SER A 346 -20.20 3.33 15.11
N GLU A 347 -20.28 4.64 15.38
CA GLU A 347 -21.17 5.57 14.67
C GLU A 347 -20.53 6.19 13.40
N ASN A 348 -19.22 6.14 13.27
CA ASN A 348 -18.51 6.69 12.12
C ASN A 348 -18.37 5.63 11.02
N PRO A 349 -18.91 5.85 9.80
CA PRO A 349 -18.89 4.84 8.73
C PRO A 349 -17.48 4.43 8.32
N LYS A 350 -16.48 5.33 8.31
CA LYS A 350 -15.09 4.97 8.05
C LYS A 350 -14.52 4.04 9.13
N ARG A 351 -14.87 4.24 10.40
CA ARG A 351 -14.49 3.32 11.49
C ARG A 351 -15.18 1.97 11.37
N VAL A 352 -16.46 1.94 10.99
CA VAL A 352 -17.19 0.68 10.70
C VAL A 352 -16.44 -0.12 9.64
N PHE A 353 -16.07 0.52 8.51
CA PHE A 353 -15.32 -0.16 7.45
C PHE A 353 -13.89 -0.53 7.86
N ALA A 354 -13.23 0.26 8.73
CA ALA A 354 -11.94 -0.07 9.31
C ALA A 354 -12.02 -1.35 10.17
N TYR A 355 -12.95 -1.41 11.10
CA TYR A 355 -13.17 -2.60 11.95
C TYR A 355 -13.63 -3.81 11.15
N SER A 356 -14.50 -3.62 10.16
CA SER A 356 -14.84 -4.67 9.21
C SER A 356 -13.60 -5.17 8.44
N SER A 357 -12.66 -4.28 8.10
CA SER A 357 -11.39 -4.68 7.48
C SER A 357 -10.49 -5.47 8.44
N VAL A 358 -10.52 -5.16 9.75
CA VAL A 358 -9.87 -5.95 10.81
C VAL A 358 -10.49 -7.35 10.93
N ALA A 359 -11.82 -7.46 10.93
CA ALA A 359 -12.51 -8.74 11.00
C ALA A 359 -12.14 -9.65 9.80
N HIS A 360 -12.14 -9.11 8.58
CA HIS A 360 -11.70 -9.85 7.38
C HIS A 360 -10.22 -10.28 7.44
N ALA A 361 -9.36 -9.47 8.07
CA ALA A 361 -7.99 -9.92 8.34
C ALA A 361 -7.97 -11.15 9.25
N GLY A 362 -8.80 -11.16 10.29
CA GLY A 362 -8.95 -12.33 11.17
C GLY A 362 -9.37 -13.59 10.41
N TYR A 363 -10.31 -13.51 9.45
CA TYR A 363 -10.70 -14.66 8.63
C TYR A 363 -9.54 -15.23 7.81
N MET A 364 -8.74 -14.36 7.20
CA MET A 364 -7.56 -14.78 6.43
C MET A 364 -6.45 -15.36 7.35
N LEU A 365 -6.26 -14.78 8.54
CA LEU A 365 -5.32 -15.33 9.54
C LEU A 365 -5.75 -16.71 10.01
N ALA A 366 -7.06 -16.97 10.18
CA ALA A 366 -7.57 -18.30 10.52
C ALA A 366 -7.26 -19.31 9.40
N ALA A 367 -7.44 -18.93 8.14
CA ALA A 367 -7.08 -19.77 7.00
C ALA A 367 -5.57 -20.08 6.96
N ILE A 368 -4.70 -19.08 7.16
CA ILE A 368 -3.25 -19.30 7.22
C ILE A 368 -2.88 -20.17 8.42
N SER A 369 -3.51 -20.00 9.57
CA SER A 369 -3.26 -20.84 10.74
C SER A 369 -3.60 -22.31 10.47
N ALA A 370 -4.65 -22.58 9.67
CA ALA A 370 -5.02 -23.94 9.30
C ALA A 370 -3.91 -24.66 8.48
N ILE A 371 -3.16 -23.93 7.65
CA ILE A 371 -1.97 -24.45 6.96
C ILE A 371 -0.93 -24.88 7.99
N GLY A 372 -0.65 -24.05 8.98
CA GLY A 372 0.33 -24.32 10.05
C GLY A 372 -0.06 -25.42 11.02
N SER A 373 -1.29 -25.95 10.98
CA SER A 373 -1.73 -27.04 11.85
C SER A 373 -1.03 -28.38 11.59
N GLY A 374 -0.44 -28.53 10.40
CA GLY A 374 0.16 -29.80 9.97
C GLY A 374 -0.86 -30.90 9.63
N ILE A 375 -2.18 -30.62 9.69
CA ILE A 375 -3.24 -31.58 9.35
C ILE A 375 -3.55 -31.54 7.85
N ALA A 376 -3.43 -30.35 7.23
CA ALA A 376 -3.73 -30.18 5.81
C ALA A 376 -2.69 -30.87 4.93
N ASN A 377 -3.15 -31.71 4.00
CA ASN A 377 -2.29 -32.27 2.96
C ASN A 377 -1.84 -31.17 1.96
N PRO A 378 -0.84 -31.41 1.10
CA PRO A 378 -0.32 -30.39 0.19
C PRO A 378 -1.40 -29.75 -0.70
N GLU A 379 -2.34 -30.54 -1.22
CA GLU A 379 -3.45 -30.03 -2.05
C GLU A 379 -4.36 -29.08 -1.25
N ALA A 380 -4.68 -29.43 0.00
CA ALA A 380 -5.49 -28.58 0.87
C ALA A 380 -4.74 -27.29 1.25
N GLN A 381 -3.42 -27.35 1.46
CA GLN A 381 -2.61 -26.15 1.71
C GLN A 381 -2.63 -25.19 0.52
N GLU A 382 -2.47 -25.71 -0.70
CA GLU A 382 -2.54 -24.94 -1.93
C GLU A 382 -3.92 -24.28 -2.09
N MET A 383 -4.99 -25.05 -1.88
CA MET A 383 -6.37 -24.53 -1.93
C MET A 383 -6.60 -23.43 -0.89
N ILE A 384 -6.07 -23.55 0.31
CA ILE A 384 -6.20 -22.51 1.35
C ILE A 384 -5.44 -21.24 0.93
N VAL A 385 -4.21 -21.36 0.40
CA VAL A 385 -3.46 -20.20 -0.12
C VAL A 385 -4.23 -19.53 -1.24
N MET A 386 -4.75 -20.29 -2.21
CA MET A 386 -5.59 -19.75 -3.29
C MET A 386 -6.84 -19.06 -2.75
N ALA A 387 -7.50 -19.63 -1.73
CA ALA A 387 -8.67 -19.01 -1.10
C ALA A 387 -8.33 -17.67 -0.43
N VAL A 388 -7.18 -17.57 0.24
CA VAL A 388 -6.70 -16.31 0.83
C VAL A 388 -6.44 -15.26 -0.26
N ILE A 389 -5.77 -15.64 -1.34
CA ILE A 389 -5.49 -14.73 -2.47
C ILE A 389 -6.79 -14.29 -3.14
N PHE A 390 -7.72 -15.23 -3.39
CA PHE A 390 -9.03 -14.91 -3.94
C PHE A 390 -9.80 -13.95 -3.02
N HIS A 391 -9.77 -14.17 -1.72
CA HIS A 391 -10.38 -13.27 -0.74
C HIS A 391 -9.77 -11.87 -0.78
N LEU A 392 -8.45 -11.73 -0.96
CA LEU A 392 -7.79 -10.43 -1.15
C LEU A 392 -8.30 -9.71 -2.41
N CYS A 393 -8.46 -10.43 -3.53
CA CYS A 393 -9.02 -9.87 -4.76
C CYS A 393 -10.46 -9.40 -4.57
N VAL A 394 -11.29 -10.20 -3.89
CA VAL A 394 -12.68 -9.83 -3.56
C VAL A 394 -12.74 -8.62 -2.63
N LEU A 395 -11.84 -8.54 -1.65
CA LEU A 395 -11.76 -7.40 -0.74
C LEU A 395 -11.51 -6.07 -1.46
N VAL A 396 -10.73 -6.08 -2.55
CA VAL A 396 -10.51 -4.87 -3.35
C VAL A 396 -11.83 -4.31 -3.86
N LEU A 397 -12.68 -5.14 -4.46
CA LEU A 397 -13.98 -4.71 -4.97
C LEU A 397 -14.94 -4.34 -3.84
N PHE A 398 -15.02 -5.19 -2.82
CA PHE A 398 -15.95 -5.05 -1.71
C PHE A 398 -15.65 -3.87 -0.79
N LYS A 399 -14.38 -3.49 -0.62
CA LYS A 399 -13.98 -2.36 0.23
C LYS A 399 -13.82 -1.06 -0.54
N MET A 400 -13.24 -1.11 -1.75
CA MET A 400 -13.01 0.10 -2.53
C MET A 400 -14.32 0.80 -2.90
N GLY A 401 -15.35 0.04 -3.30
CA GLY A 401 -16.67 0.57 -3.66
C GLY A 401 -17.29 1.46 -2.57
N PRO A 402 -17.51 0.96 -1.34
CA PRO A 402 -18.01 1.77 -0.23
C PRO A 402 -17.18 3.02 0.09
N PHE A 403 -15.84 2.92 0.03
CA PHE A 403 -14.99 4.11 0.23
C PHE A 403 -15.10 5.13 -0.91
N MET A 404 -15.36 4.70 -2.16
CA MET A 404 -15.66 5.60 -3.27
C MET A 404 -16.99 6.33 -3.04
N VAL A 405 -18.02 5.63 -2.58
CA VAL A 405 -19.32 6.23 -2.21
C VAL A 405 -19.13 7.24 -1.07
N LEU A 406 -18.42 6.87 0.00
CA LEU A 406 -18.13 7.81 1.09
C LEU A 406 -17.34 9.03 0.61
N SER A 407 -16.40 8.87 -0.32
CA SER A 407 -15.67 10.00 -0.90
C SER A 407 -16.59 10.97 -1.65
N SER A 408 -17.62 10.46 -2.33
CA SER A 408 -18.62 11.31 -3.00
C SER A 408 -19.48 12.07 -1.99
N ILE A 409 -19.90 11.39 -0.92
CA ILE A 409 -20.70 11.98 0.17
C ILE A 409 -19.89 13.07 0.92
N GLU A 410 -18.61 12.82 1.20
CA GLU A 410 -17.71 13.81 1.82
C GLU A 410 -17.61 15.10 0.99
N ARG A 411 -17.63 14.99 -0.35
CA ARG A 411 -17.60 16.16 -1.24
C ARG A 411 -18.87 17.00 -1.22
N GLU A 412 -20.01 16.36 -0.95
CA GLU A 412 -21.31 17.03 -0.85
C GLU A 412 -21.53 17.69 0.51
N GLY A 413 -20.55 17.62 1.44
CA GLY A 413 -20.62 18.21 2.77
C GLY A 413 -21.62 17.55 3.71
N SER A 414 -22.04 16.31 3.41
CA SER A 414 -23.00 15.58 4.24
C SER A 414 -22.35 14.91 5.44
N SER A 415 -23.16 14.66 6.48
CA SER A 415 -22.79 14.20 7.82
C SER A 415 -21.86 12.97 7.83
N HIS A 416 -20.84 13.03 8.67
CA HIS A 416 -19.90 11.92 8.97
C HIS A 416 -20.47 10.83 9.90
N ARG A 417 -21.80 10.85 10.17
CA ARG A 417 -22.45 9.87 11.04
C ARG A 417 -23.33 8.92 10.23
N VAL A 418 -23.40 7.65 10.64
CA VAL A 418 -24.28 6.65 10.04
C VAL A 418 -25.75 7.12 10.05
N SER A 419 -26.18 7.80 11.09
CA SER A 419 -27.53 8.37 11.18
C SER A 419 -27.81 9.42 10.10
N GLY A 420 -26.81 10.21 9.69
CA GLY A 420 -26.95 11.16 8.59
C GLY A 420 -27.03 10.50 7.21
N LEU A 421 -26.44 9.32 7.03
CA LEU A 421 -26.55 8.56 5.78
C LEU A 421 -27.94 7.96 5.59
N LEU A 422 -28.67 7.68 6.66
CA LEU A 422 -30.04 7.17 6.60
C LEU A 422 -31.01 8.19 5.97
N SER A 423 -30.72 9.49 6.05
CA SER A 423 -31.52 10.53 5.41
C SER A 423 -31.41 10.52 3.87
N LEU A 424 -30.31 9.97 3.31
CA LEU A 424 -30.12 9.84 1.86
C LEU A 424 -30.99 8.74 1.23
N ILE A 425 -31.58 7.84 2.03
CA ILE A 425 -32.52 6.82 1.53
C ILE A 425 -33.86 7.45 1.10
N HIS A 426 -34.13 8.70 1.50
CA HIS A 426 -35.35 9.42 1.17
C HIS A 426 -35.21 10.39 -0.02
N ILE A 427 -34.05 10.44 -0.67
CA ILE A 427 -33.79 11.14 -1.91
C ILE A 427 -33.68 10.13 -3.05
#